data_0a3bafea1253a5a9968133f2a7d6ac9a
#
_entry.id   0a3bafea1253a5a9968133f2a7d6ac9a
#
_cell.length_a   1.000
_cell.length_b   1.000
_cell.length_c   1.000
_cell.angle_alpha   90.00
_cell.angle_beta   90.00
_cell.angle_gamma   90.00
#
_symmetry.space_group_name_H-M   'P 1'
#
loop_
_entity.id
_entity.type
_entity.pdbx_description
1 polymer ?
#
loop_
_entity_poly.entity_id
_entity_poly.type
_entity_poly.pdbx_seq_one_letter_code
_entity_poly.pdbx_strand_id
1 'polypeptide(L)'
;VDINSIDDPDKFPYSESSFTDIGTGMVIDPATGRVDPQSALPVTFNGAKITGCGKDDEGDSKNIIQITLDAAQAVREGDKIKAMDYIDKLRAAQTSVSVAHADIGNKQEYIEYNTNRLTNNMETLLEQQNNLEGTDMGAETTNWKTLEAIYNVSLQLASSVIPMSIFQFIS
;
A
#
# COMPACT_ATOMS: atom_id res chain seq x y z
N VAL A 1 -25.68 -11.97 -16.29
CA VAL A 1 -24.56 -12.58 -17.08
C VAL A 1 -24.42 -14.01 -16.64
N ASP A 2 -24.47 -14.97 -17.59
CA ASP A 2 -24.27 -16.39 -17.29
C ASP A 2 -22.76 -16.65 -17.16
N ILE A 3 -22.32 -17.06 -15.97
CA ILE A 3 -20.91 -17.35 -15.66
C ILE A 3 -20.34 -18.49 -16.51
N ASN A 4 -21.20 -19.37 -17.03
CA ASN A 4 -20.81 -20.49 -17.88
C ASN A 4 -20.61 -20.09 -19.34
N SER A 5 -21.00 -18.88 -19.75
CA SER A 5 -20.84 -18.36 -21.09
C SER A 5 -19.50 -17.65 -21.34
N ILE A 6 -18.68 -17.51 -20.32
CA ILE A 6 -17.43 -16.77 -20.36
C ILE A 6 -16.28 -17.70 -19.99
N ASP A 7 -15.46 -18.05 -20.99
CA ASP A 7 -14.32 -18.96 -20.80
C ASP A 7 -13.09 -18.27 -20.19
N ASP A 8 -13.00 -16.95 -20.29
CA ASP A 8 -11.87 -16.15 -19.80
C ASP A 8 -12.34 -15.22 -18.68
N PRO A 9 -11.91 -15.46 -17.43
CA PRO A 9 -12.33 -14.63 -16.29
C PRO A 9 -11.96 -13.15 -16.43
N ASP A 10 -10.93 -12.83 -17.21
CA ASP A 10 -10.50 -11.44 -17.41
C ASP A 10 -11.40 -10.69 -18.41
N LYS A 11 -12.24 -11.43 -19.17
CA LYS A 11 -13.27 -10.89 -20.08
C LYS A 11 -14.63 -10.71 -19.42
N PHE A 12 -14.74 -10.97 -18.12
CA PHE A 12 -15.99 -10.76 -17.40
C PHE A 12 -16.38 -9.26 -17.44
N PRO A 13 -17.61 -8.90 -17.86
CA PRO A 13 -17.98 -7.50 -18.18
C PRO A 13 -17.89 -6.52 -16.99
N TYR A 14 -17.76 -7.02 -15.79
CA TYR A 14 -17.61 -6.23 -14.55
C TYR A 14 -16.29 -6.51 -13.85
N SER A 15 -15.31 -7.05 -14.56
CA SER A 15 -13.95 -7.26 -14.06
C SER A 15 -13.19 -5.93 -14.13
N GLU A 16 -13.28 -5.13 -13.07
CA GLU A 16 -12.45 -3.94 -12.91
C GLU A 16 -11.19 -4.29 -12.14
N SER A 17 -10.05 -3.96 -12.73
CA SER A 17 -8.76 -4.11 -12.06
C SER A 17 -8.36 -2.79 -11.44
N SER A 18 -8.21 -2.76 -10.11
CA SER A 18 -7.64 -1.62 -9.39
C SER A 18 -6.16 -1.88 -9.12
N PHE A 19 -5.36 -0.87 -9.37
CA PHE A 19 -3.91 -0.91 -9.14
C PHE A 19 -3.52 0.13 -8.10
N THR A 20 -2.54 -0.22 -7.29
CA THR A 20 -1.94 0.70 -6.32
C THR A 20 -0.47 0.94 -6.69
N ASP A 21 -0.06 2.20 -6.73
CA ASP A 21 1.34 2.57 -6.89
C ASP A 21 2.14 2.11 -5.65
N ILE A 22 3.22 1.41 -5.89
CA ILE A 22 4.13 0.88 -4.86
C ILE A 22 5.31 1.81 -4.56
N GLY A 23 5.25 3.06 -5.05
CA GLY A 23 6.29 4.07 -4.85
C GLY A 23 7.39 4.05 -5.90
N THR A 24 7.18 3.36 -7.01
CA THR A 24 8.07 3.37 -8.18
C THR A 24 7.58 4.28 -9.31
N GLY A 25 6.38 4.85 -9.14
CA GLY A 25 5.65 5.58 -10.16
C GLY A 25 4.87 4.65 -11.08
N MET A 26 3.54 4.75 -11.05
CA MET A 26 2.67 3.95 -11.90
C MET A 26 2.81 4.36 -13.36
N VAL A 27 3.19 3.41 -14.21
CA VAL A 27 3.32 3.62 -15.65
C VAL A 27 2.04 3.18 -16.35
N ILE A 28 1.42 4.09 -17.10
CA ILE A 28 0.23 3.81 -17.91
C ILE A 28 0.63 3.89 -19.36
N ASP A 29 0.36 2.83 -20.13
CA ASP A 29 0.54 2.83 -21.57
C ASP A 29 -0.44 3.80 -22.24
N PRO A 30 0.05 4.86 -22.87
CA PRO A 30 -0.81 5.89 -23.46
C PRO A 30 -1.67 5.41 -24.64
N ALA A 31 -1.28 4.30 -25.27
CA ALA A 31 -2.00 3.75 -26.41
C ALA A 31 -3.17 2.84 -25.99
N THR A 32 -3.01 2.10 -24.90
CA THR A 32 -4.01 1.11 -24.44
C THR A 32 -4.72 1.53 -23.17
N GLY A 33 -4.22 2.54 -22.43
CA GLY A 33 -4.71 2.97 -21.11
C GLY A 33 -4.48 1.92 -20.02
N ARG A 34 -3.67 0.88 -20.29
CA ARG A 34 -3.39 -0.18 -19.33
C ARG A 34 -2.21 0.18 -18.45
N VAL A 35 -2.32 -0.20 -17.18
CA VAL A 35 -1.23 -0.08 -16.22
C VAL A 35 -0.20 -1.18 -16.48
N ASP A 36 1.08 -0.83 -16.50
CA ASP A 36 2.17 -1.81 -16.56
C ASP A 36 2.17 -2.63 -15.25
N PRO A 37 1.99 -3.96 -15.33
CA PRO A 37 1.95 -4.82 -14.14
C PRO A 37 3.22 -4.79 -13.30
N GLN A 38 4.34 -4.33 -13.84
CA GLN A 38 5.61 -4.20 -13.12
C GLN A 38 5.72 -2.88 -12.36
N SER A 39 4.90 -1.88 -12.69
CA SER A 39 4.92 -0.55 -12.08
C SER A 39 3.90 -0.37 -10.95
N ALA A 40 2.94 -1.27 -10.83
CA ALA A 40 1.86 -1.16 -9.84
C ALA A 40 1.37 -2.53 -9.38
N LEU A 41 0.88 -2.59 -8.14
CA LEU A 41 0.33 -3.81 -7.57
C LEU A 41 -1.17 -3.92 -7.89
N PRO A 42 -1.66 -4.99 -8.54
CA PRO A 42 -3.07 -5.24 -8.68
C PRO A 42 -3.68 -5.67 -7.34
N VAL A 43 -4.63 -4.86 -6.81
CA VAL A 43 -5.26 -5.09 -5.49
C VAL A 43 -6.60 -5.82 -5.60
N THR A 44 -7.21 -5.86 -6.78
CA THR A 44 -8.48 -6.54 -7.00
C THR A 44 -8.28 -8.01 -7.31
N PHE A 45 -9.24 -8.80 -6.82
CA PHE A 45 -9.38 -10.21 -7.18
C PHE A 45 -10.70 -10.41 -7.90
N ASN A 46 -10.63 -10.97 -9.11
CA ASN A 46 -11.83 -11.37 -9.84
C ASN A 46 -12.41 -12.65 -9.19
N GLY A 47 -13.64 -12.55 -8.66
CA GLY A 47 -14.32 -13.68 -8.05
C GLY A 47 -14.51 -14.85 -9.02
N ALA A 48 -14.75 -14.58 -10.31
CA ALA A 48 -14.87 -15.60 -11.35
C ALA A 48 -13.56 -16.39 -11.54
N LYS A 49 -12.41 -15.77 -11.33
CA LYS A 49 -11.10 -16.44 -11.37
C LYS A 49 -10.89 -17.40 -10.20
N ILE A 50 -11.47 -17.07 -9.04
CA ILE A 50 -11.36 -17.90 -7.82
C ILE A 50 -12.37 -19.03 -7.86
N THR A 51 -13.63 -18.73 -8.21
CA THR A 51 -14.72 -19.71 -8.19
C THR A 51 -14.80 -20.57 -9.44
N GLY A 52 -14.08 -20.20 -10.49
CA GLY A 52 -14.15 -20.81 -11.80
C GLY A 52 -15.27 -20.23 -12.68
N CYS A 53 -15.05 -20.18 -13.96
CA CYS A 53 -16.03 -19.80 -14.98
C CYS A 53 -15.83 -20.62 -16.25
N GLY A 54 -16.82 -20.57 -17.15
CA GLY A 54 -16.80 -21.33 -18.39
C GLY A 54 -17.18 -22.80 -18.21
N LYS A 55 -16.98 -23.55 -19.27
CA LYS A 55 -17.24 -24.99 -19.34
C LYS A 55 -15.95 -25.73 -19.62
N ASP A 56 -15.93 -26.99 -19.22
CA ASP A 56 -14.87 -27.94 -19.58
C ASP A 56 -15.13 -28.57 -20.97
N ASP A 57 -14.23 -29.42 -21.40
CA ASP A 57 -14.33 -30.12 -22.70
C ASP A 57 -15.52 -31.07 -22.75
N GLU A 58 -16.10 -31.45 -21.64
CA GLU A 58 -17.29 -32.31 -21.52
C GLU A 58 -18.58 -31.50 -21.47
N GLY A 59 -18.49 -30.17 -21.42
CA GLY A 59 -19.62 -29.23 -21.38
C GLY A 59 -20.13 -28.92 -19.96
N ASP A 60 -19.48 -29.44 -18.92
CA ASP A 60 -19.80 -29.20 -17.54
C ASP A 60 -19.23 -27.83 -17.07
N SER A 61 -19.88 -27.24 -16.09
CA SER A 61 -19.42 -25.96 -15.51
C SER A 61 -18.11 -26.13 -14.76
N LYS A 62 -17.18 -25.19 -14.94
CA LYS A 62 -15.97 -25.06 -14.11
C LYS A 62 -16.23 -24.32 -12.80
N ASN A 63 -17.44 -23.80 -12.58
CA ASN A 63 -17.78 -23.08 -11.37
C ASN A 63 -17.98 -24.03 -10.19
N ILE A 64 -17.26 -23.84 -9.09
CA ILE A 64 -17.28 -24.71 -7.91
C ILE A 64 -18.69 -24.86 -7.31
N ILE A 65 -19.52 -23.80 -7.38
CA ILE A 65 -20.89 -23.84 -6.86
C ILE A 65 -21.75 -24.76 -7.73
N GLN A 66 -21.64 -24.63 -9.06
CA GLN A 66 -22.37 -25.47 -10.00
C GLN A 66 -21.91 -26.93 -9.90
N ILE A 67 -20.60 -27.18 -9.89
CA ILE A 67 -20.03 -28.53 -9.71
C ILE A 67 -20.59 -29.18 -8.44
N THR A 68 -20.71 -28.42 -7.34
CA THR A 68 -21.26 -28.94 -6.09
C THR A 68 -22.74 -29.31 -6.21
N LEU A 69 -23.53 -28.53 -6.93
CA LEU A 69 -24.94 -28.79 -7.18
C LEU A 69 -25.12 -30.04 -8.05
N ASP A 70 -24.32 -30.13 -9.12
CA ASP A 70 -24.38 -31.25 -10.07
C ASP A 70 -23.90 -32.55 -9.41
N ALA A 71 -22.88 -32.50 -8.56
CA ALA A 71 -22.44 -33.61 -7.71
C ALA A 71 -23.56 -34.08 -6.78
N ALA A 72 -24.24 -33.16 -6.10
CA ALA A 72 -25.36 -33.49 -5.23
C ALA A 72 -26.53 -34.12 -5.98
N GLN A 73 -26.78 -33.69 -7.21
CA GLN A 73 -27.80 -34.27 -8.06
C GLN A 73 -27.43 -35.69 -8.51
N ALA A 74 -26.17 -35.92 -8.98
CA ALA A 74 -25.69 -37.23 -9.37
C ALA A 74 -25.80 -38.26 -8.21
N VAL A 75 -25.52 -37.83 -6.99
CA VAL A 75 -25.71 -38.67 -5.77
C VAL A 75 -27.17 -38.99 -5.55
N ARG A 76 -28.11 -38.07 -5.71
CA ARG A 76 -29.57 -38.29 -5.56
C ARG A 76 -30.10 -39.26 -6.61
N GLU A 77 -29.58 -39.21 -7.81
CA GLU A 77 -29.94 -40.08 -8.92
C GLU A 77 -29.30 -41.47 -8.81
N GLY A 78 -28.35 -41.65 -7.90
CA GLY A 78 -27.63 -42.89 -7.67
C GLY A 78 -26.55 -43.19 -8.73
N ASP A 79 -26.21 -42.20 -9.57
CA ASP A 79 -25.17 -42.31 -10.58
C ASP A 79 -23.78 -42.19 -9.96
N LYS A 80 -23.21 -43.31 -9.58
CA LYS A 80 -21.92 -43.38 -8.91
C LYS A 80 -20.76 -42.91 -9.81
N ILE A 81 -20.87 -43.12 -11.13
CA ILE A 81 -19.79 -42.80 -12.06
C ILE A 81 -19.69 -41.26 -12.15
N LYS A 82 -20.81 -40.59 -12.40
CA LYS A 82 -20.87 -39.14 -12.45
C LYS A 82 -20.50 -38.49 -11.10
N ALA A 83 -20.98 -39.08 -10.00
CA ALA A 83 -20.63 -38.60 -8.67
C ALA A 83 -19.13 -38.61 -8.41
N MET A 84 -18.42 -39.65 -8.86
CA MET A 84 -16.96 -39.73 -8.74
C MET A 84 -16.24 -38.69 -9.61
N ASP A 85 -16.70 -38.49 -10.85
CA ASP A 85 -16.16 -37.48 -11.74
C ASP A 85 -16.28 -36.06 -11.15
N TYR A 86 -17.45 -35.71 -10.64
CA TYR A 86 -17.64 -34.43 -9.95
C TYR A 86 -16.78 -34.27 -8.68
N ILE A 87 -16.45 -35.36 -7.97
CA ILE A 87 -15.51 -35.31 -6.85
C ILE A 87 -14.11 -34.92 -7.33
N ASP A 88 -13.67 -35.45 -8.46
CA ASP A 88 -12.36 -35.10 -9.02
C ASP A 88 -12.35 -33.64 -9.56
N LYS A 89 -13.45 -33.19 -10.18
CA LYS A 89 -13.64 -31.77 -10.55
C LYS A 89 -13.62 -30.85 -9.32
N LEU A 90 -14.23 -31.24 -8.22
CA LEU A 90 -14.18 -30.50 -6.94
C LEU A 90 -12.77 -30.42 -6.36
N ARG A 91 -11.99 -31.49 -6.45
CA ARG A 91 -10.58 -31.49 -6.00
C ARG A 91 -9.74 -30.53 -6.86
N ALA A 92 -9.95 -30.52 -8.17
CA ALA A 92 -9.28 -29.58 -9.06
C ALA A 92 -9.65 -28.11 -8.71
N ALA A 93 -10.94 -27.85 -8.47
CA ALA A 93 -11.42 -26.54 -8.05
C ALA A 93 -10.85 -26.13 -6.68
N GLN A 94 -10.74 -27.04 -5.71
CA GLN A 94 -10.10 -26.81 -4.43
C GLN A 94 -8.62 -26.39 -4.59
N THR A 95 -7.91 -27.04 -5.51
CA THR A 95 -6.52 -26.68 -5.81
C THR A 95 -6.44 -25.25 -6.36
N SER A 96 -7.34 -24.87 -7.27
CA SER A 96 -7.40 -23.50 -7.81
C SER A 96 -7.68 -22.46 -6.74
N VAL A 97 -8.62 -22.73 -5.81
CA VAL A 97 -8.89 -21.87 -4.65
C VAL A 97 -7.66 -21.75 -3.75
N SER A 98 -6.94 -22.86 -3.51
CA SER A 98 -5.74 -22.84 -2.68
C SER A 98 -4.62 -22.00 -3.31
N VAL A 99 -4.45 -22.08 -4.63
CA VAL A 99 -3.50 -21.23 -5.37
C VAL A 99 -3.89 -19.76 -5.26
N ALA A 100 -5.17 -19.43 -5.45
CA ALA A 100 -5.67 -18.07 -5.30
C ALA A 100 -5.47 -17.54 -3.87
N HIS A 101 -5.69 -18.36 -2.87
CA HIS A 101 -5.44 -18.02 -1.47
C HIS A 101 -3.95 -17.73 -1.19
N ALA A 102 -3.05 -18.54 -1.76
CA ALA A 102 -1.62 -18.30 -1.65
C ALA A 102 -1.19 -16.98 -2.35
N ASP A 103 -1.78 -16.67 -3.51
CA ASP A 103 -1.53 -15.40 -4.20
C ASP A 103 -1.99 -14.18 -3.38
N ILE A 104 -3.14 -14.30 -2.70
CA ILE A 104 -3.62 -13.27 -1.76
C ILE A 104 -2.64 -13.09 -0.61
N GLY A 105 -2.16 -14.21 -0.03
CA GLY A 105 -1.18 -14.16 1.06
C GLY A 105 0.12 -13.48 0.66
N ASN A 106 0.66 -13.80 -0.52
CA ASN A 106 1.86 -13.15 -1.06
C ASN A 106 1.66 -11.65 -1.27
N LYS A 107 0.48 -11.23 -1.74
CA LYS A 107 0.16 -9.81 -1.90
C LYS A 107 0.03 -9.07 -0.57
N GLN A 108 -0.54 -9.72 0.45
CA GLN A 108 -0.59 -9.18 1.80
C GLN A 108 0.82 -8.95 2.37
N GLU A 109 1.70 -9.95 2.28
CA GLU A 109 3.08 -9.84 2.72
C GLU A 109 3.83 -8.73 1.99
N TYR A 110 3.61 -8.61 0.68
CA TYR A 110 4.19 -7.54 -0.11
C TYR A 110 3.72 -6.15 0.32
N ILE A 111 2.43 -5.98 0.61
CA ILE A 111 1.86 -4.72 1.12
C ILE A 111 2.45 -4.39 2.50
N GLU A 112 2.55 -5.37 3.38
CA GLU A 112 3.14 -5.20 4.71
C GLU A 112 4.61 -4.77 4.61
N TYR A 113 5.39 -5.44 3.77
CA TYR A 113 6.78 -5.06 3.50
C TYR A 113 6.91 -3.61 3.02
N ASN A 114 6.07 -3.19 2.05
CA ASN A 114 6.10 -1.82 1.55
C ASN A 114 5.65 -0.81 2.61
N THR A 115 4.67 -1.14 3.43
CA THR A 115 4.22 -0.30 4.54
C THR A 115 5.35 -0.07 5.54
N ASN A 116 6.04 -1.12 5.94
CA ASN A 116 7.19 -1.03 6.85
C ASN A 116 8.33 -0.20 6.23
N ARG A 117 8.62 -0.39 4.96
CA ARG A 117 9.62 0.40 4.22
C ARG A 117 9.27 1.89 4.20
N LEU A 118 8.02 2.22 3.90
CA LEU A 118 7.55 3.61 3.87
C LEU A 118 7.58 4.25 5.26
N THR A 119 7.23 3.51 6.30
CA THR A 119 7.32 3.96 7.69
C THR A 119 8.76 4.29 8.07
N ASN A 120 9.70 3.40 7.81
CA ASN A 120 11.12 3.63 8.07
C ASN A 120 11.67 4.83 7.27
N ASN A 121 11.27 4.97 6.01
CA ASN A 121 11.66 6.13 5.20
C ASN A 121 11.10 7.43 5.79
N MET A 122 9.85 7.43 6.25
CA MET A 122 9.23 8.59 6.88
C MET A 122 9.93 8.97 8.18
N GLU A 123 10.30 8.00 9.03
CA GLU A 123 11.09 8.24 10.25
C GLU A 123 12.46 8.85 9.92
N THR A 124 13.15 8.30 8.93
CA THR A 124 14.44 8.84 8.46
C THR A 124 14.31 10.28 7.95
N LEU A 125 13.26 10.57 7.19
CA LEU A 125 13.01 11.92 6.67
C LEU A 125 12.66 12.90 7.79
N LEU A 126 11.89 12.48 8.79
CA LEU A 126 11.59 13.31 9.96
C LEU A 126 12.85 13.59 10.78
N GLU A 127 13.73 12.61 10.93
CA GLU A 127 15.03 12.82 11.60
C GLU A 127 15.90 13.81 10.81
N GLN A 128 15.99 13.67 9.50
CA GLN A 128 16.70 14.61 8.64
C GLN A 128 16.11 16.02 8.72
N GLN A 129 14.79 16.14 8.71
CA GLN A 129 14.10 17.41 8.86
C GLN A 129 14.42 18.06 10.22
N ASN A 130 14.35 17.29 11.30
CA ASN A 130 14.70 17.77 12.63
C ASN A 130 16.16 18.22 12.71
N ASN A 131 17.09 17.53 12.04
CA ASN A 131 18.50 17.91 12.00
C ASN A 131 18.75 19.18 11.17
N LEU A 132 17.94 19.43 10.13
CA LEU A 132 18.07 20.63 9.28
C LEU A 132 17.36 21.85 9.84
N GLU A 133 16.17 21.65 10.40
CA GLU A 133 15.30 22.74 10.88
C GLU A 133 15.41 22.92 12.41
N GLY A 134 15.91 21.91 13.11
CA GLY A 134 16.07 21.94 14.57
C GLY A 134 17.12 22.95 15.01
N THR A 135 16.71 23.88 15.85
CA THR A 135 17.62 24.81 16.48
C THR A 135 18.37 24.11 17.62
N ASP A 136 19.69 24.17 17.62
CA ASP A 136 20.51 23.76 18.78
C ASP A 136 20.22 24.69 19.96
N MET A 137 19.27 24.28 20.79
CA MET A 137 18.84 25.06 21.98
C MET A 137 19.97 25.34 22.93
N GLY A 138 21.02 24.48 22.99
CA GLY A 138 22.20 24.69 23.81
C GLY A 138 23.05 25.83 23.26
N ALA A 139 23.33 25.84 21.98
CA ALA A 139 24.06 26.91 21.29
C ALA A 139 23.31 28.24 21.37
N GLU A 140 22.01 28.23 21.08
CA GLU A 140 21.19 29.45 21.09
C GLU A 140 21.03 30.02 22.50
N THR A 141 20.88 29.20 23.54
CA THR A 141 20.84 29.66 24.94
C THR A 141 22.19 30.29 25.34
N THR A 142 23.30 29.76 24.86
CA THR A 142 24.63 30.33 25.11
C THR A 142 24.80 31.67 24.41
N ASN A 143 24.39 31.76 23.14
CA ASN A 143 24.39 32.99 22.39
C ASN A 143 23.51 34.07 23.07
N TRP A 144 22.31 33.71 23.49
CA TRP A 144 21.41 34.61 24.21
C TRP A 144 22.05 35.16 25.47
N LYS A 145 22.63 34.31 26.35
CA LYS A 145 23.31 34.75 27.56
C LYS A 145 24.49 35.66 27.28
N THR A 146 25.25 35.39 26.22
CA THR A 146 26.36 36.23 25.78
C THR A 146 25.88 37.60 25.33
N LEU A 147 24.82 37.67 24.53
CA LEU A 147 24.22 38.93 24.11
C LEU A 147 23.64 39.71 25.26
N GLU A 148 23.01 39.06 26.24
CA GLU A 148 22.51 39.69 27.46
C GLU A 148 23.65 40.29 28.29
N ALA A 149 24.75 39.56 28.46
CA ALA A 149 25.94 40.07 29.16
C ALA A 149 26.53 41.30 28.43
N ILE A 150 26.70 41.24 27.14
CA ILE A 150 27.18 42.37 26.33
C ILE A 150 26.26 43.59 26.45
N TYR A 151 24.94 43.37 26.40
CA TYR A 151 23.95 44.43 26.57
C TYR A 151 24.09 45.11 27.98
N ASN A 152 24.19 44.33 29.05
CA ASN A 152 24.36 44.84 30.38
C ASN A 152 25.66 45.62 30.56
N VAL A 153 26.78 45.12 30.03
CA VAL A 153 28.06 45.84 30.03
C VAL A 153 27.98 47.14 29.24
N SER A 154 27.29 47.14 28.10
CA SER A 154 27.09 48.35 27.27
C SER A 154 26.28 49.40 28.02
N LEU A 155 25.23 49.01 28.75
CA LEU A 155 24.46 49.93 29.61
C LEU A 155 25.33 50.53 30.74
N GLN A 156 26.16 49.68 31.38
CA GLN A 156 27.08 50.19 32.42
C GLN A 156 28.10 51.19 31.88
N LEU A 157 28.68 50.89 30.71
CA LEU A 157 29.60 51.82 30.06
C LEU A 157 28.90 53.14 29.67
N ALA A 158 27.72 53.07 29.10
CA ALA A 158 26.93 54.27 28.74
C ALA A 158 26.62 55.09 30.02
N SER A 159 26.22 54.47 31.10
CA SER A 159 25.96 55.15 32.39
C SER A 159 27.19 55.78 33.03
N SER A 160 28.38 55.26 32.78
CA SER A 160 29.63 55.79 33.28
C SER A 160 30.19 56.95 32.44
N VAL A 161 29.95 56.92 31.12
CA VAL A 161 30.48 57.94 30.21
C VAL A 161 29.62 59.20 30.19
N ILE A 162 28.31 59.06 30.21
CA ILE A 162 27.36 60.16 30.14
C ILE A 162 27.53 61.17 31.30
N PRO A 163 27.63 60.76 32.58
CA PRO A 163 27.83 61.70 33.71
C PRO A 163 29.14 62.47 33.60
N MET A 164 30.25 61.84 33.23
CA MET A 164 31.54 62.54 33.10
C MET A 164 31.57 63.59 32.02
N SER A 165 30.92 63.35 30.88
CA SER A 165 30.89 64.34 29.79
C SER A 165 30.04 65.56 30.12
N ILE A 166 28.96 65.41 30.88
CA ILE A 166 28.08 66.49 31.28
C ILE A 166 28.79 67.38 32.36
N PHE A 167 29.47 66.77 33.31
CA PHE A 167 30.19 67.55 34.35
C PHE A 167 31.42 68.28 33.80
N GLN A 168 32.11 67.78 32.79
CA GLN A 168 33.23 68.46 32.12
C GLN A 168 32.77 69.62 31.22
N PHE A 169 31.54 69.62 30.80
CA PHE A 169 31.00 70.73 29.94
C PHE A 169 30.47 71.91 30.79
N ILE A 170 30.18 71.73 32.07
CA ILE A 170 29.62 72.74 32.99
C ILE A 170 30.68 73.39 33.87
N SER A 171 31.91 72.88 33.91
CA SER A 171 33.05 73.44 34.57
C SER A 171 33.99 74.23 33.61
#